data_ab753f0c11d8ac962910f62305f03a18
#
_entry.id   ab753f0c11d8ac962910f62305f03a18
#
_cell.length_a   1.000
_cell.length_b   1.000
_cell.length_c   1.000
_cell.angle_alpha   90.00
_cell.angle_beta   90.00
_cell.angle_gamma   90.00
#
_symmetry.space_group_name_H-M   'P 1'
#
loop_
_entity.id
_entity.type
_entity.pdbx_description
1 polymer ?
#
loop_
_entity_poly.entity_id
_entity_poly.type
_entity_poly.pdbx_seq_one_letter_code
_entity_poly.pdbx_strand_id
1 'polypeptide(L)'
;MLFRSALATAARRAGLLSNTPGLVTMHMGDGEGRLDPIFYVLDHSDVPAKNLLPTHILRNPGLIDAGADLVRRGGYIDCTAGADDVEVESDALKLYELLHREDVSLDHVTMSSDAFGSQPRFNEEGECIGLTYASPKYLHRTIQILVREGMPLEDALQLLTSTPAVLLGKEGIKGCVAEGADADLLVLDENLNINSLFARGKVAVWEQEVKMKGRFEQ
;
A
#
# COMPACT_ATOMS: atom_id res chain seq x y z
N MET A 1 3.91 -13.03 -21.52
CA MET A 1 3.93 -13.91 -20.32
C MET A 1 5.36 -14.32 -19.93
N LEU A 2 6.18 -14.92 -20.79
CA LEU A 2 7.55 -15.39 -20.48
C LEU A 2 8.46 -14.34 -19.85
N PHE A 3 8.41 -13.09 -20.31
CA PHE A 3 9.21 -11.99 -19.75
C PHE A 3 8.89 -11.73 -18.26
N ARG A 4 7.62 -11.74 -17.87
CA ARG A 4 7.20 -11.51 -16.47
C ARG A 4 7.68 -12.65 -15.56
N SER A 5 7.58 -13.90 -16.00
CA SER A 5 8.10 -15.06 -15.25
C SER A 5 9.62 -14.99 -15.10
N ALA A 6 10.35 -14.60 -16.14
CA ALA A 6 11.79 -14.42 -16.09
C ALA A 6 12.20 -13.30 -15.09
N LEU A 7 11.51 -12.16 -15.14
CA LEU A 7 11.75 -11.04 -14.21
C LEU A 7 11.47 -11.44 -12.76
N ALA A 8 10.33 -12.07 -12.49
CA ALA A 8 9.96 -12.52 -11.14
C ALA A 8 10.95 -13.55 -10.60
N THR A 9 11.39 -14.49 -11.44
CA THR A 9 12.42 -15.48 -11.09
C THR A 9 13.77 -14.81 -10.78
N ALA A 10 14.16 -13.82 -11.59
CA ALA A 10 15.40 -13.07 -11.37
C ALA A 10 15.35 -12.26 -10.07
N ALA A 11 14.25 -11.57 -9.80
CA ALA A 11 14.04 -10.82 -8.56
C ALA A 11 14.10 -11.72 -7.32
N ARG A 12 13.41 -12.87 -7.35
CA ARG A 12 13.48 -13.87 -6.28
C ARG A 12 14.91 -14.35 -6.03
N ARG A 13 15.64 -14.71 -7.09
CA ARG A 13 17.03 -15.17 -6.97
C ARG A 13 17.94 -14.08 -6.39
N ALA A 14 17.81 -12.85 -6.88
CA ALA A 14 18.54 -11.71 -6.34
C ALA A 14 18.22 -11.49 -4.85
N GLY A 15 16.95 -11.59 -4.47
CA GLY A 15 16.51 -11.51 -3.08
C GLY A 15 17.15 -12.56 -2.19
N LEU A 16 17.18 -13.82 -2.63
CA LEU A 16 17.84 -14.91 -1.89
C LEU A 16 19.34 -14.67 -1.71
N LEU A 17 20.01 -14.13 -2.73
CA LEU A 17 21.46 -13.85 -2.67
C LEU A 17 21.80 -12.63 -1.81
N SER A 18 20.92 -11.64 -1.74
CA SER A 18 21.13 -10.40 -0.99
C SER A 18 20.44 -10.38 0.39
N ASN A 19 19.79 -11.48 0.78
CA ASN A 19 18.98 -11.57 2.00
C ASN A 19 17.89 -10.48 2.07
N THR A 20 17.18 -10.29 0.94
CA THR A 20 16.02 -9.40 0.82
C THR A 20 14.80 -10.15 0.30
N PRO A 21 13.58 -9.63 0.43
CA PRO A 21 12.36 -10.33 0.00
C PRO A 21 12.31 -10.71 -1.48
N GLY A 22 13.04 -10.00 -2.36
CA GLY A 22 12.97 -10.23 -3.81
C GLY A 22 11.57 -9.96 -4.37
N LEU A 23 10.96 -8.87 -3.93
CA LEU A 23 9.60 -8.47 -4.27
C LEU A 23 9.53 -7.85 -5.67
N VAL A 24 8.46 -8.17 -6.40
CA VAL A 24 8.12 -7.53 -7.67
C VAL A 24 6.77 -6.83 -7.53
N THR A 25 6.79 -5.49 -7.53
CA THR A 25 5.58 -4.68 -7.56
C THR A 25 5.09 -4.53 -9.00
N MET A 26 3.80 -4.70 -9.21
CA MET A 26 3.17 -4.60 -10.53
C MET A 26 1.99 -3.65 -10.47
N HIS A 27 2.04 -2.58 -11.29
CA HIS A 27 0.93 -1.64 -11.43
C HIS A 27 -0.17 -2.27 -12.29
N MET A 28 -1.36 -2.37 -11.72
CA MET A 28 -2.53 -2.93 -12.40
C MET A 28 -3.33 -1.80 -13.05
N GLY A 29 -3.70 -2.03 -14.31
CA GLY A 29 -4.61 -1.16 -15.08
C GLY A 29 -6.03 -1.72 -15.12
N ASP A 30 -6.91 -1.06 -15.89
CA ASP A 30 -8.33 -1.44 -16.05
C ASP A 30 -8.58 -2.53 -17.09
N GLY A 31 -7.52 -3.21 -17.55
CA GLY A 31 -7.65 -4.25 -18.56
C GLY A 31 -8.44 -5.46 -18.07
N GLU A 32 -9.19 -6.09 -18.98
CA GLU A 32 -10.03 -7.27 -18.69
C GLU A 32 -9.25 -8.46 -18.10
N GLY A 33 -7.95 -8.57 -18.40
CA GLY A 33 -7.08 -9.63 -17.88
C GLY A 33 -6.72 -9.52 -16.40
N ARG A 34 -7.09 -8.44 -15.73
CA ARG A 34 -6.92 -8.26 -14.26
C ARG A 34 -5.58 -8.79 -13.76
N LEU A 35 -5.59 -9.81 -12.86
CA LEU A 35 -4.40 -10.48 -12.32
C LEU A 35 -3.95 -11.72 -13.10
N ASP A 36 -4.51 -12.03 -14.29
CA ASP A 36 -4.09 -13.17 -15.12
C ASP A 36 -2.56 -13.24 -15.32
N PRO A 37 -1.84 -12.11 -15.55
CA PRO A 37 -0.39 -12.17 -15.68
C PRO A 37 0.33 -12.65 -14.42
N ILE A 38 -0.23 -12.39 -13.24
CA ILE A 38 0.30 -12.83 -11.93
C ILE A 38 0.01 -14.31 -11.76
N PHE A 39 -1.24 -14.73 -11.96
CA PHE A 39 -1.62 -16.13 -11.86
C PHE A 39 -0.83 -16.99 -12.84
N TYR A 40 -0.59 -16.49 -14.07
CA TYR A 40 0.28 -17.18 -15.01
C TYR A 40 1.69 -17.41 -14.46
N VAL A 41 2.31 -16.40 -13.79
CA VAL A 41 3.63 -16.56 -13.18
C VAL A 41 3.59 -17.62 -12.07
N LEU A 42 2.56 -17.60 -11.24
CA LEU A 42 2.39 -18.57 -10.15
C LEU A 42 2.20 -19.99 -10.65
N ASP A 43 1.44 -20.17 -11.74
CA ASP A 43 1.12 -21.49 -12.28
C ASP A 43 2.24 -22.08 -13.16
N HIS A 44 3.21 -21.23 -13.62
CA HIS A 44 4.26 -21.63 -14.58
C HIS A 44 5.68 -21.33 -14.09
N SER A 45 5.86 -21.07 -12.79
CA SER A 45 7.19 -20.85 -12.18
C SER A 45 7.21 -21.25 -10.72
N ASP A 46 8.41 -21.36 -10.14
CA ASP A 46 8.61 -21.62 -8.70
C ASP A 46 8.59 -20.33 -7.85
N VAL A 47 8.09 -19.22 -8.38
CA VAL A 47 8.02 -17.93 -7.65
C VAL A 47 6.83 -18.01 -6.67
N PRO A 48 7.07 -17.89 -5.35
CA PRO A 48 5.99 -17.87 -4.37
C PRO A 48 5.11 -16.62 -4.52
N ALA A 49 3.83 -16.74 -4.19
CA ALA A 49 2.87 -15.64 -4.29
C ALA A 49 3.33 -14.38 -3.52
N LYS A 50 3.96 -14.56 -2.35
CA LYS A 50 4.50 -13.48 -1.52
C LYS A 50 5.57 -12.61 -2.18
N ASN A 51 6.14 -13.04 -3.31
CA ASN A 51 7.11 -12.24 -4.07
C ASN A 51 6.47 -11.34 -5.14
N LEU A 52 5.15 -11.40 -5.29
CA LEU A 52 4.39 -10.65 -6.29
C LEU A 52 3.40 -9.72 -5.58
N LEU A 53 3.54 -8.41 -5.79
CA LEU A 53 2.71 -7.38 -5.19
C LEU A 53 2.00 -6.56 -6.27
N PRO A 54 0.77 -6.93 -6.66
CA PRO A 54 -0.04 -6.04 -7.49
C PRO A 54 -0.50 -4.84 -6.67
N THR A 55 -0.33 -3.65 -7.23
CA THR A 55 -0.87 -2.40 -6.67
C THR A 55 -2.05 -1.87 -7.49
N HIS A 56 -2.79 -0.93 -6.94
CA HIS A 56 -4.03 -0.34 -7.50
C HIS A 56 -5.22 -1.31 -7.52
N ILE A 57 -5.30 -2.20 -6.53
CA ILE A 57 -6.35 -3.24 -6.49
C ILE A 57 -7.77 -2.65 -6.42
N LEU A 58 -7.95 -1.49 -5.82
CA LEU A 58 -9.28 -0.85 -5.68
C LEU A 58 -9.82 -0.21 -6.97
N ARG A 59 -9.06 -0.25 -8.06
CA ARG A 59 -9.40 0.44 -9.31
C ARG A 59 -10.72 -0.02 -9.94
N ASN A 60 -11.02 -1.32 -9.87
CA ASN A 60 -12.31 -1.85 -10.32
C ASN A 60 -12.70 -3.14 -9.56
N PRO A 61 -14.01 -3.50 -9.55
CA PRO A 61 -14.49 -4.68 -8.81
C PRO A 61 -13.80 -5.98 -9.21
N GLY A 62 -13.47 -6.14 -10.48
CA GLY A 62 -12.80 -7.36 -10.96
C GLY A 62 -11.37 -7.50 -10.48
N LEU A 63 -10.65 -6.39 -10.24
CA LEU A 63 -9.34 -6.42 -9.59
C LEU A 63 -9.46 -6.74 -8.11
N ILE A 64 -10.49 -6.24 -7.43
CA ILE A 64 -10.78 -6.53 -6.02
C ILE A 64 -10.99 -8.05 -5.84
N ASP A 65 -11.81 -8.67 -6.68
CA ASP A 65 -12.06 -10.11 -6.62
C ASP A 65 -10.79 -10.93 -6.93
N ALA A 66 -10.06 -10.57 -7.97
CA ALA A 66 -8.79 -11.24 -8.31
C ALA A 66 -7.73 -11.03 -7.21
N GLY A 67 -7.73 -9.88 -6.54
CA GLY A 67 -6.88 -9.60 -5.39
C GLY A 67 -7.18 -10.53 -4.20
N ALA A 68 -8.46 -10.72 -3.88
CA ALA A 68 -8.89 -11.68 -2.86
C ALA A 68 -8.44 -13.12 -3.21
N ASP A 69 -8.54 -13.51 -4.50
CA ASP A 69 -8.03 -14.80 -4.97
C ASP A 69 -6.52 -14.96 -4.77
N LEU A 70 -5.75 -13.88 -4.97
CA LEU A 70 -4.32 -13.89 -4.73
C LEU A 70 -3.98 -14.01 -3.24
N VAL A 71 -4.72 -13.31 -2.37
CA VAL A 71 -4.57 -13.43 -0.91
C VAL A 71 -4.83 -14.87 -0.45
N ARG A 72 -5.85 -15.54 -0.95
CA ARG A 72 -6.11 -16.97 -0.67
C ARG A 72 -4.97 -17.90 -1.09
N ARG A 73 -4.17 -17.50 -2.09
CA ARG A 73 -2.95 -18.22 -2.49
C ARG A 73 -1.70 -17.84 -1.68
N GLY A 74 -1.87 -17.04 -0.61
CA GLY A 74 -0.77 -16.56 0.24
C GLY A 74 0.04 -15.41 -0.37
N GLY A 75 -0.53 -14.68 -1.35
CA GLY A 75 0.04 -13.47 -1.92
C GLY A 75 -0.35 -12.22 -1.13
N TYR A 76 0.26 -11.10 -1.50
CA TYR A 76 -0.05 -9.78 -0.97
C TYR A 76 -0.72 -8.94 -2.04
N ILE A 77 -1.54 -8.00 -1.62
CA ILE A 77 -2.13 -6.97 -2.47
C ILE A 77 -1.84 -5.60 -1.90
N ASP A 78 -1.73 -4.60 -2.76
CA ASP A 78 -1.55 -3.22 -2.38
C ASP A 78 -2.73 -2.36 -2.86
N CYS A 79 -3.30 -1.61 -1.95
CA CYS A 79 -4.40 -0.69 -2.18
C CYS A 79 -3.87 0.74 -2.17
N THR A 80 -4.13 1.48 -3.23
CA THR A 80 -3.68 2.87 -3.34
C THR A 80 -4.74 3.78 -2.74
N ALA A 81 -4.32 4.74 -1.94
CA ALA A 81 -5.21 5.81 -1.48
C ALA A 81 -5.62 6.69 -2.66
N GLY A 82 -6.83 7.23 -2.62
CA GLY A 82 -7.32 8.14 -3.65
C GLY A 82 -6.45 9.38 -3.82
N ALA A 83 -6.49 9.98 -4.99
CA ALA A 83 -5.64 11.13 -5.34
C ALA A 83 -6.22 12.49 -4.89
N ASP A 84 -7.50 12.55 -4.53
CA ASP A 84 -8.20 13.74 -4.03
C ASP A 84 -9.18 13.40 -2.91
N ASP A 85 -9.87 14.43 -2.39
CA ASP A 85 -10.78 14.28 -1.25
C ASP A 85 -12.05 13.47 -1.59
N VAL A 86 -12.43 13.34 -2.85
CA VAL A 86 -13.58 12.53 -3.29
C VAL A 86 -13.15 11.08 -3.49
N GLU A 87 -12.04 10.86 -4.18
CA GLU A 87 -11.52 9.52 -4.43
C GLU A 87 -11.11 8.82 -3.14
N VAL A 88 -10.47 9.52 -2.18
CA VAL A 88 -10.05 8.91 -0.91
C VAL A 88 -11.24 8.39 -0.11
N GLU A 89 -12.37 9.09 -0.12
CA GLU A 89 -13.59 8.64 0.56
C GLU A 89 -14.13 7.36 -0.10
N SER A 90 -14.27 7.36 -1.44
CA SER A 90 -14.73 6.21 -2.19
C SER A 90 -13.81 5.00 -2.05
N ASP A 91 -12.50 5.18 -2.16
CA ASP A 91 -11.54 4.08 -2.12
C ASP A 91 -11.37 3.52 -0.70
N ALA A 92 -11.49 4.37 0.34
CA ALA A 92 -11.52 3.90 1.72
C ALA A 92 -12.74 3.01 2.01
N LEU A 93 -13.91 3.33 1.45
CA LEU A 93 -15.10 2.48 1.59
C LEU A 93 -14.94 1.14 0.86
N LYS A 94 -14.41 1.12 -0.37
CA LYS A 94 -14.08 -0.13 -1.08
C LYS A 94 -13.07 -0.97 -0.30
N LEU A 95 -12.07 -0.33 0.30
CA LEU A 95 -11.08 -1.00 1.14
C LEU A 95 -11.73 -1.59 2.39
N TYR A 96 -12.59 -0.82 3.06
CA TYR A 96 -13.34 -1.30 4.21
C TYR A 96 -14.16 -2.55 3.88
N GLU A 97 -14.89 -2.55 2.76
CA GLU A 97 -15.65 -3.71 2.27
C GLU A 97 -14.73 -4.90 1.97
N LEU A 98 -13.60 -4.67 1.30
CA LEU A 98 -12.63 -5.72 0.99
C LEU A 98 -12.08 -6.39 2.26
N LEU A 99 -11.74 -5.60 3.29
CA LEU A 99 -11.17 -6.10 4.55
C LEU A 99 -12.19 -6.84 5.42
N HIS A 100 -13.50 -6.67 5.17
CA HIS A 100 -14.55 -7.42 5.85
C HIS A 100 -14.95 -8.72 5.14
N ARG A 101 -14.29 -9.06 4.04
CA ARG A 101 -14.51 -10.35 3.37
C ARG A 101 -13.84 -11.47 4.18
N GLU A 102 -14.53 -12.57 4.39
CA GLU A 102 -14.02 -13.75 5.09
C GLU A 102 -12.78 -14.39 4.42
N ASP A 103 -12.60 -14.15 3.11
CA ASP A 103 -11.51 -14.70 2.32
C ASP A 103 -10.29 -13.76 2.20
N VAL A 104 -10.29 -12.61 2.88
CA VAL A 104 -9.20 -11.64 2.87
C VAL A 104 -8.60 -11.48 4.26
N SER A 105 -7.32 -11.85 4.41
CA SER A 105 -6.57 -11.62 5.64
C SER A 105 -5.91 -10.25 5.62
N LEU A 106 -6.10 -9.47 6.67
CA LEU A 106 -5.49 -8.15 6.88
C LEU A 106 -3.96 -8.19 6.77
N ASP A 107 -3.33 -9.29 7.24
CA ASP A 107 -1.88 -9.49 7.17
C ASP A 107 -1.32 -9.53 5.74
N HIS A 108 -2.17 -9.62 4.74
CA HIS A 108 -1.82 -9.70 3.33
C HIS A 108 -2.20 -8.46 2.52
N VAL A 109 -2.68 -7.40 3.19
CA VAL A 109 -3.08 -6.15 2.54
C VAL A 109 -2.18 -5.02 2.98
N THR A 110 -1.61 -4.30 2.01
CA THR A 110 -0.85 -3.07 2.24
C THR A 110 -1.54 -1.88 1.59
N MET A 111 -1.15 -0.70 1.98
CA MET A 111 -1.55 0.53 1.32
C MET A 111 -0.34 1.35 0.87
N SER A 112 -0.49 2.01 -0.26
CA SER A 112 0.45 3.01 -0.77
C SER A 112 -0.27 4.28 -1.20
N SER A 113 0.46 5.38 -1.35
CA SER A 113 -0.10 6.68 -1.72
C SER A 113 0.02 6.97 -3.22
N ASP A 114 0.85 6.24 -3.95
CA ASP A 114 1.30 6.61 -5.30
C ASP A 114 1.75 8.09 -5.38
N ALA A 115 2.32 8.60 -4.26
CA ALA A 115 2.62 10.00 -4.06
C ALA A 115 3.59 10.51 -5.12
N PHE A 116 3.28 11.71 -5.65
CA PHE A 116 4.00 12.40 -6.72
C PHE A 116 4.05 11.64 -8.05
N GLY A 117 3.35 10.51 -8.16
CA GLY A 117 3.05 9.86 -9.44
C GLY A 117 2.15 10.77 -10.29
N SER A 118 2.37 10.77 -11.60
CA SER A 118 1.52 11.51 -12.53
C SER A 118 0.16 10.84 -12.66
N GLN A 119 -0.88 11.54 -12.26
CA GLN A 119 -2.27 11.10 -12.35
C GLN A 119 -2.94 11.83 -13.53
N PRO A 120 -3.30 11.14 -14.62
CA PRO A 120 -4.03 11.77 -15.71
C PRO A 120 -5.46 12.07 -15.28
N ARG A 121 -5.94 13.27 -15.63
CA ARG A 121 -7.34 13.67 -15.45
C ARG A 121 -8.06 13.59 -16.79
N PHE A 122 -9.21 12.94 -16.77
CA PHE A 122 -10.04 12.74 -17.95
C PHE A 122 -11.34 13.54 -17.81
N ASN A 123 -11.87 14.04 -18.94
CA ASN A 123 -13.22 14.61 -19.02
C ASN A 123 -14.25 13.49 -19.23
N GLU A 124 -15.54 13.86 -19.32
CA GLU A 124 -16.65 12.92 -19.51
C GLU A 124 -16.54 12.15 -20.84
N GLU A 125 -15.86 12.73 -21.83
CA GLU A 125 -15.60 12.13 -23.14
C GLU A 125 -14.38 11.18 -23.14
N GLY A 126 -13.66 11.05 -22.02
CA GLY A 126 -12.48 10.20 -21.87
C GLY A 126 -11.19 10.81 -22.41
N GLU A 127 -11.17 12.12 -22.71
CA GLU A 127 -9.97 12.83 -23.17
C GLU A 127 -9.13 13.29 -21.96
N CYS A 128 -7.81 13.13 -22.04
CA CYS A 128 -6.91 13.59 -21.01
C CYS A 128 -6.82 15.13 -21.05
N ILE A 129 -7.37 15.78 -20.01
CA ILE A 129 -7.41 17.25 -19.89
C ILE A 129 -6.30 17.84 -19.03
N GLY A 130 -5.43 16.98 -18.45
CA GLY A 130 -4.31 17.44 -17.63
C GLY A 130 -3.74 16.34 -16.76
N LEU A 131 -2.75 16.74 -15.96
CA LEU A 131 -2.12 15.88 -14.97
C LEU A 131 -2.29 16.48 -13.57
N THR A 132 -2.48 15.63 -12.59
CA THR A 132 -2.39 15.94 -11.16
C THR A 132 -1.37 15.01 -10.51
N TYR A 133 -1.19 15.10 -9.22
CA TYR A 133 -0.34 14.19 -8.46
C TYR A 133 -1.04 13.78 -7.17
N ALA A 134 -0.81 12.54 -6.76
CA ALA A 134 -1.30 12.04 -5.49
C ALA A 134 -0.48 12.61 -4.32
N SER A 135 -1.13 12.86 -3.19
CA SER A 135 -0.48 13.34 -1.98
C SER A 135 -0.42 12.25 -0.92
N PRO A 136 0.71 12.07 -0.21
CA PRO A 136 0.81 11.10 0.88
C PRO A 136 -0.15 11.39 2.05
N LYS A 137 -0.72 12.59 2.16
CA LYS A 137 -1.72 12.94 3.18
C LYS A 137 -2.95 12.03 3.14
N TYR A 138 -3.28 11.48 1.96
CA TYR A 138 -4.46 10.64 1.78
C TYR A 138 -4.32 9.24 2.41
N LEU A 139 -3.10 8.75 2.66
CA LEU A 139 -2.90 7.56 3.49
C LEU A 139 -3.45 7.76 4.91
N HIS A 140 -3.09 8.88 5.53
CA HIS A 140 -3.58 9.22 6.85
C HIS A 140 -5.10 9.47 6.85
N ARG A 141 -5.60 10.14 5.80
CA ARG A 141 -7.05 10.37 5.65
C ARG A 141 -7.82 9.05 5.50
N THR A 142 -7.29 8.07 4.80
CA THR A 142 -7.90 6.73 4.69
C THR A 142 -8.01 6.07 6.06
N ILE A 143 -6.96 6.13 6.91
CA ILE A 143 -7.03 5.59 8.28
C ILE A 143 -8.16 6.26 9.08
N GLN A 144 -8.30 7.59 9.01
CA GLN A 144 -9.39 8.31 9.69
C GLN A 144 -10.77 7.83 9.21
N ILE A 145 -10.93 7.57 7.90
CA ILE A 145 -12.18 7.08 7.32
C ILE A 145 -12.46 5.65 7.79
N LEU A 146 -11.49 4.73 7.71
CA LEU A 146 -11.65 3.35 8.14
C LEU A 146 -12.08 3.26 9.62
N VAL A 147 -11.46 4.06 10.48
CA VAL A 147 -11.84 4.11 11.91
C VAL A 147 -13.24 4.71 12.10
N ARG A 148 -13.60 5.74 11.36
CA ARG A 148 -14.95 6.32 11.36
C ARG A 148 -16.01 5.29 10.95
N GLU A 149 -15.71 4.41 9.99
CA GLU A 149 -16.58 3.31 9.56
C GLU A 149 -16.63 2.13 10.55
N GLY A 150 -15.84 2.17 11.64
CA GLY A 150 -15.88 1.21 12.73
C GLY A 150 -14.73 0.21 12.75
N MET A 151 -13.71 0.36 11.92
CA MET A 151 -12.52 -0.47 11.98
C MET A 151 -11.69 -0.13 13.24
N PRO A 152 -11.18 -1.11 13.99
CA PRO A 152 -10.23 -0.86 15.07
C PRO A 152 -9.01 -0.10 14.55
N LEU A 153 -8.51 0.88 15.33
CA LEU A 153 -7.37 1.71 14.92
C LEU A 153 -6.12 0.87 14.64
N GLU A 154 -5.88 -0.14 15.45
CA GLU A 154 -4.74 -1.06 15.33
C GLU A 154 -4.77 -1.79 13.98
N ASP A 155 -5.93 -2.25 13.57
CA ASP A 155 -6.14 -2.96 12.31
C ASP A 155 -5.97 -2.01 11.11
N ALA A 156 -6.50 -0.80 11.19
CA ALA A 156 -6.31 0.21 10.16
C ALA A 156 -4.83 0.61 10.02
N LEU A 157 -4.11 0.80 11.13
CA LEU A 157 -2.69 1.14 11.12
C LEU A 157 -1.81 0.00 10.58
N GLN A 158 -2.21 -1.25 10.76
CA GLN A 158 -1.46 -2.42 10.27
C GLN A 158 -1.19 -2.33 8.77
N LEU A 159 -2.13 -1.81 7.98
CA LEU A 159 -2.01 -1.64 6.52
C LEU A 159 -0.80 -0.77 6.11
N LEU A 160 -0.37 0.13 6.99
CA LEU A 160 0.71 1.11 6.74
C LEU A 160 1.96 0.86 7.57
N THR A 161 1.93 -0.09 8.51
CA THR A 161 3.00 -0.30 9.49
C THR A 161 3.55 -1.72 9.47
N SER A 162 2.92 -2.64 10.19
CA SER A 162 3.44 -3.99 10.37
C SER A 162 3.37 -4.83 9.10
N THR A 163 2.27 -4.81 8.35
CA THR A 163 2.15 -5.60 7.11
C THR A 163 3.21 -5.20 6.07
N PRO A 164 3.39 -3.91 5.70
CA PRO A 164 4.49 -3.55 4.80
C PRO A 164 5.88 -3.82 5.40
N ALA A 165 6.06 -3.74 6.71
CA ALA A 165 7.34 -4.10 7.34
C ALA A 165 7.67 -5.59 7.15
N VAL A 166 6.71 -6.48 7.36
CA VAL A 166 6.86 -7.93 7.09
C VAL A 166 7.16 -8.17 5.61
N LEU A 167 6.36 -7.60 4.72
CA LEU A 167 6.52 -7.74 3.26
C LEU A 167 7.92 -7.30 2.78
N LEU A 168 8.47 -6.25 3.38
CA LEU A 168 9.78 -5.68 3.05
C LEU A 168 10.94 -6.31 3.85
N GLY A 169 10.68 -7.33 4.66
CA GLY A 169 11.70 -7.98 5.50
C GLY A 169 12.27 -7.04 6.57
N LYS A 170 11.45 -6.16 7.12
CA LYS A 170 11.77 -5.18 8.17
C LYS A 170 11.02 -5.44 9.47
N GLU A 171 10.43 -6.61 9.62
CA GLU A 171 9.76 -7.03 10.85
C GLU A 171 10.67 -6.86 12.07
N GLY A 172 10.13 -6.32 13.17
CA GLY A 172 10.88 -6.02 14.38
C GLY A 172 11.83 -4.82 14.29
N ILE A 173 12.02 -4.23 13.10
CA ILE A 173 12.83 -3.02 12.89
C ILE A 173 11.93 -1.82 12.58
N LYS A 174 10.88 -2.03 11.79
CA LYS A 174 9.91 -1.02 11.36
C LYS A 174 8.49 -1.49 11.65
N GLY A 175 7.55 -0.55 11.69
CA GLY A 175 6.13 -0.83 11.82
C GLY A 175 5.70 -1.37 13.18
N CYS A 176 6.53 -1.23 14.20
CA CYS A 176 6.24 -1.64 15.57
C CYS A 176 6.88 -0.70 16.59
N VAL A 177 6.34 -0.70 17.81
CA VAL A 177 6.95 -0.05 18.99
C VAL A 177 7.54 -1.15 19.86
N ALA A 178 8.84 -1.40 19.70
CA ALA A 178 9.55 -2.46 20.42
C ALA A 178 10.98 -2.05 20.73
N GLU A 179 11.59 -2.69 21.73
CA GLU A 179 13.01 -2.51 22.04
C GLU A 179 13.87 -2.97 20.86
N GLY A 180 14.77 -2.10 20.40
CA GLY A 180 15.65 -2.34 19.26
C GLY A 180 15.06 -1.94 17.89
N ALA A 181 13.78 -1.60 17.82
CA ALA A 181 13.18 -1.06 16.62
C ALA A 181 13.62 0.40 16.36
N ASP A 182 13.54 0.85 15.12
CA ASP A 182 13.74 2.25 14.77
C ASP A 182 12.65 3.11 15.45
N ALA A 183 13.06 4.21 16.07
CA ALA A 183 12.13 5.13 16.71
C ALA A 183 11.45 6.05 15.67
N ASP A 184 10.63 5.44 14.81
CA ASP A 184 9.72 6.10 13.88
C ASP A 184 8.33 6.11 14.54
N LEU A 185 8.00 7.21 15.23
CA LEU A 185 6.83 7.29 16.08
C LEU A 185 5.92 8.42 15.62
N LEU A 186 4.63 8.10 15.54
CA LEU A 186 3.57 9.05 15.24
C LEU A 186 2.69 9.20 16.48
N VAL A 187 2.53 10.42 16.95
CA VAL A 187 1.61 10.77 18.04
C VAL A 187 0.38 11.40 17.43
N LEU A 188 -0.77 10.80 17.66
CA LEU A 188 -2.07 11.28 17.21
C LEU A 188 -2.84 11.88 18.40
N ASP A 189 -3.68 12.87 18.10
CA ASP A 189 -4.68 13.36 19.06
C ASP A 189 -5.93 12.45 19.07
N GLU A 190 -6.92 12.78 19.91
CA GLU A 190 -8.18 12.05 20.04
C GLU A 190 -9.03 12.00 18.75
N ASN A 191 -8.78 12.93 17.83
CA ASN A 191 -9.43 12.98 16.51
C ASN A 191 -8.57 12.36 15.41
N LEU A 192 -7.51 11.63 15.79
CA LEU A 192 -6.51 11.03 14.92
C LEU A 192 -5.73 12.04 14.07
N ASN A 193 -5.66 13.33 14.44
CA ASN A 193 -4.79 14.26 13.75
C ASN A 193 -3.35 14.08 14.23
N ILE A 194 -2.40 14.33 13.34
CA ILE A 194 -0.98 14.24 13.65
C ILE A 194 -0.60 15.38 14.62
N ASN A 195 -0.25 15.03 15.85
CA ASN A 195 0.29 15.96 16.83
C ASN A 195 1.81 16.08 16.72
N SER A 196 2.52 14.94 16.78
CA SER A 196 3.97 14.92 16.71
C SER A 196 4.49 13.73 15.90
N LEU A 197 5.64 13.90 15.27
CA LEU A 197 6.30 12.89 14.46
C LEU A 197 7.78 12.80 14.82
N PHE A 198 8.25 11.59 15.05
CA PHE A 198 9.66 11.27 15.23
C PHE A 198 10.11 10.38 14.07
N ALA A 199 11.23 10.71 13.46
CA ALA A 199 11.87 9.92 12.43
C ALA A 199 13.26 9.48 12.90
N ARG A 200 13.45 8.19 13.14
CA ARG A 200 14.67 7.60 13.71
C ARG A 200 15.13 8.33 14.98
N GLY A 201 14.18 8.61 15.87
CA GLY A 201 14.41 9.31 17.14
C GLY A 201 14.61 10.82 17.04
N LYS A 202 14.55 11.41 15.83
CA LYS A 202 14.63 12.86 15.64
C LYS A 202 13.23 13.45 15.49
N VAL A 203 12.98 14.57 16.18
CA VAL A 203 11.72 15.30 16.08
C VAL A 203 11.58 15.90 14.69
N ALA A 204 10.60 15.46 13.92
CA ALA A 204 10.26 16.00 12.61
C ALA A 204 9.07 16.99 12.69
N VAL A 205 8.07 16.66 13.54
CA VAL A 205 6.94 17.52 13.88
C VAL A 205 6.78 17.50 15.38
N TRP A 206 6.52 18.64 15.98
CA TRP A 206 6.25 18.79 17.42
C TRP A 206 5.07 19.73 17.64
N GLU A 207 4.04 19.23 18.30
CA GLU A 207 2.81 19.99 18.57
C GLU A 207 2.27 20.67 17.29
N GLN A 208 2.18 19.89 16.20
CA GLN A 208 1.72 20.29 14.87
C GLN A 208 2.68 21.28 14.13
N GLU A 209 3.80 21.64 14.73
CA GLU A 209 4.79 22.51 14.10
C GLU A 209 5.91 21.69 13.44
N VAL A 210 6.15 21.92 12.14
CA VAL A 210 7.21 21.26 11.39
C VAL A 210 8.58 21.75 11.87
N LYS A 211 9.40 20.85 12.40
CA LYS A 211 10.75 21.12 12.91
C LYS A 211 11.85 20.70 11.95
N MET A 212 11.55 19.75 11.05
CA MET A 212 12.49 19.31 10.00
C MET A 212 11.84 19.57 8.65
N LYS A 213 12.56 20.29 7.79
CA LYS A 213 12.14 20.50 6.40
C LYS A 213 12.90 19.54 5.49
N GLY A 214 12.21 19.04 4.46
CA GLY A 214 12.84 18.29 3.39
C GLY A 214 13.78 19.18 2.55
N ARG A 215 14.62 18.53 1.74
CA ARG A 215 15.65 19.22 0.96
C ARG A 215 15.10 20.32 0.02
N PHE A 216 13.85 20.18 -0.38
CA PHE A 216 13.20 21.09 -1.35
C PHE A 216 12.06 21.91 -0.73
N GLU A 217 11.87 21.84 0.59
CA GLU A 217 10.89 22.64 1.34
C GLU A 217 11.54 23.93 1.84
N GLN A 218 10.88 25.08 1.57
CA GLN A 218 11.33 26.40 1.99
C GLN A 218 10.67 26.84 3.29
#